data_5099c265437cac6e5bfa05b44b29b967
#
_entry.id   5099c265437cac6e5bfa05b44b29b967
#
_cell.length_a   1.000
_cell.length_b   1.000
_cell.length_c   1.000
_cell.angle_alpha   90.00
_cell.angle_beta   90.00
_cell.angle_gamma   90.00
#
_symmetry.space_group_name_H-M   'P 1'
#
loop_
_entity.id
_entity.type
_entity.pdbx_description
1 polymer ?
#
loop_
_entity_poly.entity_id
_entity_poly.type
_entity_poly.pdbx_seq_one_letter_code
_entity_poly.pdbx_strand_id
1 'polypeptide(L)'
;MPSTSLRPPISISKIRISGEKALNLQEKKKIMDTAIYYPVGQQNFRELRKDGCVYVDKTNYIAKIVESKIRYWFLARPRRFGKSLFLSTLEYFYKGERDLFEGLFIDSIDWEWEKYPVLRLDLNTEKYKERGLLDKVLDNTFRKWEEEYGVEETAETLSGRFQNIIEAAHEKTGRQVVVLVDEYDKPLVNNLSDDGNFEHYRELLASVYSNFKSSAEHIKLVFMTGVSRFSKLSVFSDLNNLRDITFSDDFADICGITEKELHEWFQSGIGTLAEYNGMSNSEVCGILKDNYDGYRFARQGSEIYNPWSVLSAMAEKLSPTTGAFRVIRRS
;
A
#
# COMPACT_ATOMS: atom_id res chain seq x y z
N MET A 1 37.61 -23.11 13.26
CA MET A 1 36.54 -22.75 12.35
C MET A 1 35.22 -23.20 12.93
N PRO A 2 34.32 -22.33 13.39
CA PRO A 2 32.98 -22.73 13.85
C PRO A 2 32.03 -22.75 12.66
N SER A 3 31.33 -23.85 12.50
CA SER A 3 30.32 -24.11 11.48
C SER A 3 29.10 -23.22 11.74
N THR A 4 28.79 -22.31 10.82
CA THR A 4 27.55 -21.57 10.76
C THR A 4 26.41 -22.52 10.38
N SER A 5 25.59 -22.91 11.36
CA SER A 5 24.34 -23.64 11.11
C SER A 5 23.30 -22.68 10.51
N LEU A 6 23.04 -22.84 9.22
CA LEU A 6 21.90 -22.22 8.55
C LEU A 6 20.60 -22.79 9.18
N ARG A 7 19.80 -21.92 9.81
CA ARG A 7 18.45 -22.27 10.24
C ARG A 7 17.57 -22.47 9.02
N PRO A 8 16.73 -23.51 8.99
CA PRO A 8 15.81 -23.74 7.89
C PRO A 8 14.72 -22.65 7.85
N PRO A 9 14.14 -22.36 6.65
CA PRO A 9 13.05 -21.39 6.52
C PRO A 9 11.84 -21.86 7.34
N ILE A 10 11.25 -20.91 8.09
CA ILE A 10 10.05 -21.17 8.90
C ILE A 10 8.88 -21.35 7.93
N SER A 11 8.37 -22.57 7.84
CA SER A 11 7.13 -22.86 7.13
C SER A 11 5.96 -22.28 7.90
N ILE A 12 5.00 -21.65 7.21
CA ILE A 12 3.73 -21.11 7.77
C ILE A 12 2.99 -22.16 8.64
N SER A 13 3.22 -23.45 8.41
CA SER A 13 2.67 -24.55 9.22
C SER A 13 3.27 -24.68 10.63
N LYS A 14 4.29 -23.88 10.99
CA LYS A 14 4.95 -23.91 12.31
C LYS A 14 4.76 -22.64 13.13
N ILE A 15 3.88 -21.74 12.72
CA ILE A 15 3.54 -20.56 13.52
C ILE A 15 2.78 -21.03 14.76
N ARG A 16 3.46 -21.11 15.90
CA ARG A 16 2.80 -21.25 17.20
C ARG A 16 2.15 -19.89 17.54
N ILE A 17 0.83 -19.84 17.43
CA ILE A 17 0.04 -18.73 18.00
C ILE A 17 0.25 -18.82 19.51
N SER A 18 0.91 -17.84 20.10
CA SER A 18 1.05 -17.72 21.56
C SER A 18 -0.35 -17.52 22.15
N GLY A 19 -0.81 -18.50 22.93
CA GLY A 19 -2.20 -18.67 23.35
C GLY A 19 -2.67 -17.78 24.49
N GLU A 20 -2.26 -16.49 24.60
CA GLU A 20 -2.66 -15.66 25.77
C GLU A 20 -3.26 -14.28 25.49
N LYS A 21 -3.51 -13.87 24.25
CA LYS A 21 -4.20 -12.60 23.96
C LYS A 21 -5.20 -12.66 22.79
N ALA A 22 -5.92 -13.76 22.64
CA ALA A 22 -7.15 -13.69 21.87
C ALA A 22 -8.19 -12.95 22.70
N LEU A 23 -8.43 -11.67 22.43
CA LEU A 23 -9.55 -10.92 22.99
C LEU A 23 -10.82 -11.76 22.84
N ASN A 24 -11.47 -12.04 23.99
CA ASN A 24 -12.70 -12.80 24.08
C ASN A 24 -13.74 -12.18 23.12
N LEU A 25 -14.51 -13.03 22.42
CA LEU A 25 -15.62 -12.61 21.54
C LEU A 25 -16.59 -11.60 22.19
N GLN A 26 -16.70 -11.61 23.51
CA GLN A 26 -17.51 -10.66 24.28
C GLN A 26 -16.83 -9.29 24.44
N GLU A 27 -15.50 -9.23 24.53
CA GLU A 27 -14.75 -7.98 24.54
C GLU A 27 -14.71 -7.35 23.13
N LYS A 28 -14.57 -8.17 22.09
CA LYS A 28 -14.79 -7.73 20.69
C LYS A 28 -16.20 -7.17 20.47
N LYS A 29 -17.23 -7.76 21.07
CA LYS A 29 -18.60 -7.26 21.00
C LYS A 29 -18.81 -5.94 21.75
N LYS A 30 -18.10 -5.70 22.85
CA LYS A 30 -18.18 -4.47 23.64
C LYS A 30 -17.50 -3.26 22.97
N ILE A 31 -16.49 -3.52 22.13
CA ILE A 31 -15.86 -2.51 21.25
C ILE A 31 -16.79 -2.16 20.06
N MET A 32 -17.71 -3.05 19.67
CA MET A 32 -18.67 -2.82 18.59
C MET A 32 -19.82 -1.88 18.92
N ASP A 33 -20.00 -1.48 20.21
CA ASP A 33 -21.04 -0.53 20.63
C ASP A 33 -20.59 0.94 20.58
N THR A 34 -19.33 1.23 20.22
CA THR A 34 -18.86 2.58 19.89
C THR A 34 -19.13 2.87 18.41
N ALA A 35 -19.55 4.08 18.09
CA ALA A 35 -19.82 4.52 16.72
C ALA A 35 -18.67 4.14 15.77
N ILE A 36 -18.94 3.20 14.87
CA ILE A 36 -17.94 2.72 13.91
C ILE A 36 -17.71 3.82 12.87
N TYR A 37 -16.46 4.26 12.73
CA TYR A 37 -16.08 5.26 11.76
C TYR A 37 -15.53 4.62 10.48
N TYR A 38 -16.16 4.91 9.34
CA TYR A 38 -15.74 4.42 8.01
C TYR A 38 -14.86 5.46 7.33
N PRO A 39 -13.55 5.21 7.14
CA PRO A 39 -12.57 6.19 6.70
C PRO A 39 -12.57 6.37 5.18
N VAL A 40 -13.60 7.04 4.63
CA VAL A 40 -13.69 7.28 3.18
C VAL A 40 -12.54 8.17 2.73
N GLY A 41 -11.67 7.64 1.87
CA GLY A 41 -10.55 8.39 1.29
C GLY A 41 -9.32 8.57 2.19
N GLN A 42 -9.34 8.09 3.43
CA GLN A 42 -8.16 8.14 4.31
C GLN A 42 -7.11 7.12 3.87
N GLN A 43 -5.88 7.56 3.70
CA GLN A 43 -4.76 6.75 3.18
C GLN A 43 -3.61 6.65 4.18
N ASN A 44 -3.67 7.37 5.30
CA ASN A 44 -2.66 7.34 6.34
C ASN A 44 -3.02 6.29 7.39
N PHE A 45 -2.21 5.22 7.47
CA PHE A 45 -2.43 4.11 8.40
C PHE A 45 -2.38 4.54 9.87
N ARG A 46 -1.45 5.43 10.24
CA ARG A 46 -1.33 5.94 11.61
C ARG A 46 -2.58 6.69 12.06
N GLU A 47 -3.07 7.60 11.24
CA GLU A 47 -4.29 8.36 11.53
C GLU A 47 -5.48 7.42 11.65
N LEU A 48 -5.64 6.52 10.67
CA LEU A 48 -6.72 5.53 10.66
C LEU A 48 -6.74 4.68 11.94
N ARG A 49 -5.56 4.22 12.41
CA ARG A 49 -5.46 3.43 13.64
C ARG A 49 -5.70 4.26 14.89
N LYS A 50 -5.20 5.51 14.96
CA LYS A 50 -5.39 6.41 16.10
C LYS A 50 -6.84 6.86 16.26
N ASP A 51 -7.54 7.08 15.16
CA ASP A 51 -8.92 7.51 15.14
C ASP A 51 -9.92 6.35 15.36
N GLY A 52 -9.41 5.12 15.53
CA GLY A 52 -10.23 3.93 15.74
C GLY A 52 -11.12 3.57 14.56
N CYS A 53 -10.73 3.97 13.34
CA CYS A 53 -11.46 3.65 12.12
C CYS A 53 -11.42 2.16 11.78
N VAL A 54 -12.40 1.70 11.02
CA VAL A 54 -12.37 0.34 10.44
C VAL A 54 -11.13 0.19 9.55
N TYR A 55 -10.34 -0.84 9.83
CA TYR A 55 -9.20 -1.24 9.03
C TYR A 55 -9.30 -2.71 8.65
N VAL A 56 -9.45 -3.03 7.38
CA VAL A 56 -9.39 -4.41 6.87
C VAL A 56 -7.94 -4.86 6.89
N ASP A 57 -7.64 -5.83 7.76
CA ASP A 57 -6.25 -6.24 8.01
C ASP A 57 -5.63 -6.96 6.81
N LYS A 58 -4.63 -6.32 6.21
CA LYS A 58 -3.80 -6.85 5.10
C LYS A 58 -2.35 -7.11 5.53
N THR A 59 -2.06 -7.10 6.83
CA THR A 59 -0.68 -7.23 7.33
C THR A 59 -0.08 -8.62 7.14
N ASN A 60 -0.90 -9.65 6.85
CA ASN A 60 -0.43 -10.95 6.42
C ASN A 60 0.40 -10.89 5.11
N TYR A 61 0.13 -9.90 4.24
CA TYR A 61 0.93 -9.67 3.03
C TYR A 61 2.28 -9.01 3.34
N ILE A 62 2.35 -8.20 4.40
CA ILE A 62 3.64 -7.68 4.91
C ILE A 62 4.52 -8.84 5.34
N ALA A 63 3.99 -9.79 6.10
CA ALA A 63 4.73 -10.99 6.49
C ALA A 63 5.28 -11.75 5.28
N LYS A 64 4.43 -12.01 4.27
CA LYS A 64 4.85 -12.66 3.02
C LYS A 64 5.98 -11.91 2.29
N ILE A 65 5.91 -10.57 2.22
CA ILE A 65 6.92 -9.73 1.59
C ILE A 65 8.25 -9.87 2.32
N VAL A 66 8.22 -9.75 3.63
CA VAL A 66 9.43 -9.80 4.46
C VAL A 66 10.09 -11.18 4.46
N GLU A 67 9.31 -12.25 4.57
CA GLU A 67 9.79 -13.64 4.54
C GLU A 67 10.41 -14.03 3.19
N SER A 68 9.94 -13.45 2.10
CA SER A 68 10.38 -13.80 0.74
C SER A 68 11.82 -13.43 0.43
N LYS A 69 12.44 -12.49 1.18
CA LYS A 69 13.78 -11.92 0.92
C LYS A 69 13.94 -11.25 -0.46
N ILE A 70 12.84 -11.02 -1.17
CA ILE A 70 12.83 -10.28 -2.44
C ILE A 70 12.87 -8.80 -2.11
N ARG A 71 13.72 -8.03 -2.83
CA ARG A 71 13.92 -6.61 -2.55
C ARG A 71 13.01 -5.69 -3.36
N TYR A 72 12.69 -6.06 -4.60
CA TYR A 72 11.99 -5.17 -5.54
C TYR A 72 10.60 -5.69 -5.84
N TRP A 73 9.59 -4.91 -5.47
CA TRP A 73 8.18 -5.27 -5.60
C TRP A 73 7.41 -4.23 -6.40
N PHE A 74 6.49 -4.73 -7.19
CA PHE A 74 5.59 -3.92 -7.99
C PHE A 74 4.16 -4.40 -7.89
N LEU A 75 3.23 -3.46 -7.66
CA LEU A 75 1.80 -3.71 -7.57
C LEU A 75 1.02 -2.68 -8.38
N ALA A 76 0.30 -3.09 -9.42
CA ALA A 76 -0.70 -2.25 -10.06
C ALA A 76 -2.10 -2.68 -9.61
N ARG A 77 -2.93 -1.68 -9.26
CA ARG A 77 -4.36 -1.83 -8.97
C ARG A 77 -5.09 -0.59 -9.45
N PRO A 78 -6.37 -0.66 -9.78
CA PRO A 78 -7.18 0.51 -10.12
C PRO A 78 -7.12 1.57 -9.01
N ARG A 79 -7.53 2.80 -9.34
CA ARG A 79 -7.66 3.86 -8.34
C ARG A 79 -8.65 3.47 -7.25
N ARG A 80 -8.42 3.96 -6.02
CA ARG A 80 -9.31 3.76 -4.85
C ARG A 80 -9.38 2.30 -4.33
N PHE A 81 -8.40 1.47 -4.68
CA PHE A 81 -8.29 0.08 -4.19
C PHE A 81 -7.47 -0.09 -2.91
N GLY A 82 -6.93 0.98 -2.33
CA GLY A 82 -6.19 0.91 -1.07
C GLY A 82 -4.67 0.74 -1.20
N LYS A 83 -4.08 0.95 -2.41
CA LYS A 83 -2.63 0.91 -2.64
C LYS A 83 -1.85 1.82 -1.69
N SER A 84 -2.24 3.10 -1.64
CA SER A 84 -1.58 4.10 -0.80
C SER A 84 -1.70 3.79 0.70
N LEU A 85 -2.82 3.20 1.12
CA LEU A 85 -3.01 2.73 2.50
C LEU A 85 -2.06 1.56 2.79
N PHE A 86 -1.95 0.58 1.88
CA PHE A 86 -1.02 -0.53 2.04
C PHE A 86 0.45 -0.04 2.09
N LEU A 87 0.81 0.93 1.24
CA LEU A 87 2.12 1.58 1.30
C LEU A 87 2.36 2.28 2.64
N SER A 88 1.34 3.00 3.15
CA SER A 88 1.41 3.63 4.46
C SER A 88 1.56 2.61 5.58
N THR A 89 0.89 1.45 5.48
CA THR A 89 1.06 0.35 6.45
C THR A 89 2.49 -0.20 6.41
N LEU A 90 3.07 -0.43 5.23
CA LEU A 90 4.48 -0.81 5.07
C LEU A 90 5.44 0.24 5.67
N GLU A 91 5.16 1.52 5.43
CA GLU A 91 5.96 2.62 5.98
C GLU A 91 6.07 2.54 7.49
N TYR A 92 4.94 2.45 8.19
CA TYR A 92 4.94 2.40 9.66
C TYR A 92 5.47 1.08 10.22
N PHE A 93 5.31 -0.02 9.49
CA PHE A 93 5.94 -1.29 9.83
C PHE A 93 7.47 -1.16 9.85
N TYR A 94 8.07 -0.62 8.78
CA TYR A 94 9.51 -0.44 8.70
C TYR A 94 10.04 0.72 9.57
N LYS A 95 9.20 1.66 9.96
CA LYS A 95 9.53 2.63 11.02
C LYS A 95 9.51 2.04 12.42
N GLY A 96 9.12 0.76 12.57
CA GLY A 96 9.11 0.04 13.84
C GLY A 96 8.04 0.54 14.82
N GLU A 97 6.93 1.10 14.32
CA GLU A 97 5.83 1.63 15.13
C GLU A 97 4.82 0.54 15.53
N ARG A 98 5.29 -0.40 16.33
CA ARG A 98 4.56 -1.61 16.74
C ARG A 98 3.17 -1.32 17.29
N ASP A 99 3.02 -0.27 18.09
CA ASP A 99 1.75 0.07 18.76
C ASP A 99 0.59 0.28 17.77
N LEU A 100 0.89 0.70 16.53
CA LEU A 100 -0.12 0.84 15.48
C LEU A 100 -0.66 -0.50 14.96
N PHE A 101 0.05 -1.58 15.20
CA PHE A 101 -0.26 -2.92 14.69
C PHE A 101 -0.90 -3.81 15.75
N GLU A 102 -1.14 -3.30 16.96
CA GLU A 102 -1.77 -4.06 18.03
C GLU A 102 -3.09 -4.70 17.58
N GLY A 103 -3.19 -6.02 17.75
CA GLY A 103 -4.36 -6.82 17.36
C GLY A 103 -4.47 -7.16 15.88
N LEU A 104 -3.54 -6.74 15.03
CA LEU A 104 -3.45 -7.14 13.62
C LEU A 104 -2.65 -8.45 13.47
N PHE A 105 -2.78 -9.11 12.31
CA PHE A 105 -2.12 -10.39 12.03
C PHE A 105 -0.60 -10.33 12.28
N ILE A 106 0.08 -9.27 11.84
CA ILE A 106 1.53 -9.13 11.96
C ILE A 106 2.00 -9.02 13.41
N ASP A 107 1.16 -8.52 14.33
CA ASP A 107 1.48 -8.43 15.76
C ASP A 107 1.43 -9.81 16.45
N SER A 108 0.72 -10.78 15.86
CA SER A 108 0.66 -12.16 16.35
C SER A 108 1.88 -13.00 15.99
N ILE A 109 2.75 -12.49 15.13
CA ILE A 109 3.98 -13.15 14.69
C ILE A 109 5.14 -12.68 15.56
N ASP A 110 6.03 -13.61 15.93
CA ASP A 110 7.29 -13.25 16.62
C ASP A 110 8.24 -12.58 15.63
N TRP A 111 8.20 -11.26 15.62
CA TRP A 111 8.91 -10.40 14.70
C TRP A 111 9.75 -9.37 15.42
N GLU A 112 11.00 -9.16 14.96
CA GLU A 112 11.84 -8.07 15.44
C GLU A 112 11.40 -6.75 14.80
N TRP A 113 10.81 -5.84 15.59
CA TRP A 113 10.35 -4.52 15.15
C TRP A 113 11.51 -3.54 14.98
N GLU A 114 12.39 -3.85 14.03
CA GLU A 114 13.54 -3.02 13.72
C GLU A 114 13.10 -1.74 12.99
N LYS A 115 13.83 -0.64 13.29
CA LYS A 115 13.60 0.66 12.63
C LYS A 115 14.52 0.81 11.44
N TYR A 116 13.95 1.07 10.30
CA TYR A 116 14.65 1.36 9.04
C TYR A 116 14.40 2.80 8.61
N PRO A 117 15.35 3.48 7.92
CA PRO A 117 15.06 4.71 7.20
C PRO A 117 14.11 4.43 6.04
N VAL A 118 13.03 5.22 5.93
CA VAL A 118 12.00 5.03 4.91
C VAL A 118 11.92 6.28 4.05
N LEU A 119 12.26 6.14 2.77
CA LEU A 119 12.10 7.17 1.75
C LEU A 119 10.78 6.92 1.00
N ARG A 120 9.75 7.73 1.30
CA ARG A 120 8.45 7.64 0.63
C ARG A 120 8.29 8.72 -0.43
N LEU A 121 8.30 8.32 -1.70
CA LEU A 121 8.02 9.18 -2.84
C LEU A 121 6.55 9.02 -3.25
N ASP A 122 5.75 10.06 -3.01
CA ASP A 122 4.35 10.13 -3.45
C ASP A 122 4.25 11.00 -4.70
N LEU A 123 4.00 10.38 -5.84
CA LEU A 123 3.80 11.07 -7.12
C LEU A 123 2.33 11.43 -7.38
N ASN A 124 1.43 11.23 -6.40
CA ASN A 124 0.02 11.59 -6.52
C ASN A 124 -0.27 13.07 -6.21
N THR A 125 0.75 13.86 -5.90
CA THR A 125 0.61 15.24 -5.42
C THR A 125 0.19 16.23 -6.48
N GLU A 126 0.52 15.98 -7.78
CA GLU A 126 0.35 16.95 -8.85
C GLU A 126 -0.32 16.35 -10.10
N LYS A 127 -0.74 17.23 -11.02
CA LYS A 127 -1.33 16.84 -12.32
C LYS A 127 -0.30 16.68 -13.44
N TYR A 128 0.94 17.06 -13.23
CA TYR A 128 2.10 16.93 -14.15
C TYR A 128 1.88 17.43 -15.58
N LYS A 129 0.97 18.41 -15.79
CA LYS A 129 0.71 18.99 -17.11
C LYS A 129 1.75 20.04 -17.54
N GLU A 130 2.39 20.67 -16.57
CA GLU A 130 3.41 21.69 -16.82
C GLU A 130 4.78 21.01 -16.98
N ARG A 131 5.55 21.47 -17.97
CA ARG A 131 6.91 20.99 -18.21
C ARG A 131 7.81 21.26 -16.99
N GLY A 132 8.60 20.27 -16.60
CA GLY A 132 9.51 20.38 -15.45
C GLY A 132 8.83 20.32 -14.07
N LEU A 133 7.51 20.05 -14.01
CA LEU A 133 6.83 19.94 -12.71
C LEU A 133 7.29 18.71 -11.93
N LEU A 134 7.56 17.59 -12.61
CA LEU A 134 8.12 16.39 -11.97
C LEU A 134 9.51 16.70 -11.38
N ASP A 135 10.34 17.45 -12.11
CA ASP A 135 11.67 17.85 -11.65
C ASP A 135 11.57 18.63 -10.33
N LYS A 136 10.62 19.57 -10.24
CA LYS A 136 10.38 20.35 -9.02
C LYS A 136 9.87 19.51 -7.86
N VAL A 137 8.97 18.55 -8.13
CA VAL A 137 8.45 17.63 -7.10
C VAL A 137 9.56 16.76 -6.54
N LEU A 138 10.41 16.21 -7.40
CA LEU A 138 11.57 15.43 -6.98
C LEU A 138 12.59 16.30 -6.24
N ASP A 139 12.93 17.48 -6.75
CA ASP A 139 13.83 18.42 -6.09
C ASP A 139 13.37 18.78 -4.67
N ASN A 140 12.11 19.17 -4.50
CA ASN A 140 11.55 19.48 -3.21
C ASN A 140 11.53 18.30 -2.23
N THR A 141 11.29 17.09 -2.75
CA THR A 141 11.27 15.87 -1.93
C THR A 141 12.69 15.53 -1.50
N PHE A 142 13.65 15.60 -2.42
CA PHE A 142 15.04 15.26 -2.16
C PHE A 142 15.69 16.24 -1.17
N ARG A 143 15.42 17.55 -1.26
CA ARG A 143 15.89 18.52 -0.27
C ARG A 143 15.48 18.16 1.16
N LYS A 144 14.24 17.71 1.36
CA LYS A 144 13.78 17.27 2.69
C LYS A 144 14.57 16.07 3.21
N TRP A 145 14.86 15.11 2.33
CA TRP A 145 15.65 13.95 2.70
C TRP A 145 17.13 14.29 2.88
N GLU A 146 17.69 15.20 2.08
CA GLU A 146 19.05 15.72 2.26
C GLU A 146 19.21 16.39 3.62
N GLU A 147 18.25 17.24 4.02
CA GLU A 147 18.20 17.85 5.35
C GLU A 147 18.05 16.79 6.45
N GLU A 148 17.15 15.82 6.27
CA GLU A 148 16.89 14.75 7.25
C GLU A 148 18.12 13.87 7.48
N TYR A 149 18.82 13.50 6.39
CA TYR A 149 19.95 12.58 6.48
C TYR A 149 21.33 13.27 6.53
N GLY A 150 21.39 14.58 6.35
CA GLY A 150 22.60 15.38 6.47
C GLY A 150 23.53 15.23 5.26
N VAL A 151 22.97 15.25 4.05
CA VAL A 151 23.77 15.22 2.79
C VAL A 151 24.44 16.58 2.62
N GLU A 152 25.77 16.63 2.72
CA GLU A 152 26.56 17.88 2.62
C GLU A 152 26.87 18.26 1.19
N GLU A 153 27.17 17.27 0.32
CA GLU A 153 27.45 17.47 -1.09
C GLU A 153 26.27 17.06 -1.98
N THR A 154 25.68 18.04 -2.68
CA THR A 154 24.61 17.77 -3.63
C THR A 154 25.19 17.46 -5.00
N ALA A 155 24.80 16.31 -5.57
CA ALA A 155 25.11 16.01 -6.97
C ALA A 155 24.36 16.95 -7.92
N GLU A 156 24.92 17.20 -9.12
CA GLU A 156 24.31 18.07 -10.13
C GLU A 156 22.98 17.54 -10.69
N THR A 157 22.80 16.20 -10.68
CA THR A 157 21.60 15.55 -11.23
C THR A 157 20.68 15.01 -10.14
N LEU A 158 19.36 14.99 -10.39
CA LEU A 158 18.39 14.39 -9.47
C LEU A 158 18.70 12.91 -9.20
N SER A 159 19.18 12.17 -10.20
CA SER A 159 19.60 10.78 -10.01
C SER A 159 20.78 10.66 -9.04
N GLY A 160 21.82 11.46 -9.20
CA GLY A 160 22.97 11.47 -8.28
C GLY A 160 22.59 11.91 -6.86
N ARG A 161 21.73 12.92 -6.73
CA ARG A 161 21.19 13.34 -5.42
C ARG A 161 20.45 12.21 -4.72
N PHE A 162 19.62 11.45 -5.46
CA PHE A 162 18.89 10.33 -4.88
C PHE A 162 19.82 9.21 -4.41
N GLN A 163 20.91 8.95 -5.16
CA GLN A 163 21.96 8.02 -4.74
C GLN A 163 22.59 8.47 -3.42
N ASN A 164 23.05 9.72 -3.35
CA ASN A 164 23.67 10.28 -2.14
C ASN A 164 22.74 10.21 -0.94
N ILE A 165 21.42 10.45 -1.12
CA ILE A 165 20.42 10.35 -0.06
C ILE A 165 20.32 8.91 0.46
N ILE A 166 20.29 7.90 -0.43
CA ILE A 166 20.23 6.48 -0.03
C ILE A 166 21.48 6.11 0.79
N GLU A 167 22.66 6.50 0.32
CA GLU A 167 23.93 6.24 0.99
C GLU A 167 23.98 6.93 2.36
N ALA A 168 23.67 8.22 2.45
CA ALA A 168 23.65 8.99 3.70
C ALA A 168 22.62 8.45 4.70
N ALA A 169 21.44 8.05 4.25
CA ALA A 169 20.42 7.44 5.10
C ALA A 169 20.91 6.11 5.70
N HIS A 170 21.59 5.29 4.88
CA HIS A 170 22.20 4.06 5.33
C HIS A 170 23.32 4.32 6.35
N GLU A 171 24.26 5.21 6.05
CA GLU A 171 25.39 5.55 6.93
C GLU A 171 24.92 6.12 8.25
N LYS A 172 24.00 7.10 8.23
CA LYS A 172 23.45 7.74 9.43
C LYS A 172 22.75 6.78 10.38
N THR A 173 22.03 5.78 9.83
CA THR A 173 21.20 4.88 10.64
C THR A 173 21.86 3.52 10.91
N GLY A 174 22.91 3.16 10.17
CA GLY A 174 23.51 1.82 10.18
C GLY A 174 22.56 0.74 9.64
N ARG A 175 21.45 1.14 8.98
CA ARG A 175 20.41 0.24 8.45
C ARG A 175 20.16 0.48 6.96
N GLN A 176 19.87 -0.58 6.23
CA GLN A 176 19.48 -0.46 4.83
C GLN A 176 18.19 0.35 4.68
N VAL A 177 18.04 1.04 3.56
CA VAL A 177 16.94 1.97 3.27
C VAL A 177 15.74 1.23 2.69
N VAL A 178 14.55 1.60 3.12
CA VAL A 178 13.28 1.18 2.50
C VAL A 178 12.80 2.32 1.60
N VAL A 179 12.56 2.01 0.32
CA VAL A 179 12.02 2.98 -0.65
C VAL A 179 10.61 2.59 -1.03
N LEU A 180 9.67 3.51 -0.83
CA LEU A 180 8.26 3.33 -1.16
C LEU A 180 7.85 4.37 -2.21
N VAL A 181 7.37 3.91 -3.38
CA VAL A 181 6.94 4.80 -4.46
C VAL A 181 5.44 4.61 -4.72
N ASP A 182 4.68 5.67 -4.49
CA ASP A 182 3.23 5.67 -4.72
C ASP A 182 2.88 6.33 -6.06
N GLU A 183 2.03 5.67 -6.85
CA GLU A 183 1.57 6.10 -8.18
C GLU A 183 2.72 6.49 -9.14
N TYR A 184 3.73 5.63 -9.25
CA TYR A 184 4.93 5.82 -10.07
C TYR A 184 4.65 6.26 -11.50
N ASP A 185 3.52 5.88 -12.04
CA ASP A 185 3.11 6.07 -13.43
C ASP A 185 2.29 7.35 -13.65
N LYS A 186 1.89 8.07 -12.61
CA LYS A 186 1.02 9.23 -12.74
C LYS A 186 1.59 10.35 -13.60
N PRO A 187 2.90 10.71 -13.52
CA PRO A 187 3.49 11.70 -14.44
C PRO A 187 3.34 11.28 -15.90
N LEU A 188 3.49 10.00 -16.21
CA LEU A 188 3.38 9.45 -17.55
C LEU A 188 1.95 9.36 -18.03
N VAL A 189 1.04 8.83 -17.19
CA VAL A 189 -0.40 8.73 -17.51
C VAL A 189 -1.02 10.08 -17.80
N ASN A 190 -0.61 11.11 -17.08
CA ASN A 190 -1.12 12.47 -17.29
C ASN A 190 -0.64 13.12 -18.59
N ASN A 191 0.40 12.58 -19.24
CA ASN A 191 1.03 13.13 -20.44
C ASN A 191 1.00 12.18 -21.65
N LEU A 192 0.14 11.17 -21.67
CA LEU A 192 0.03 10.21 -22.78
C LEU A 192 -0.27 10.88 -24.15
N SER A 193 -0.79 12.10 -24.16
CA SER A 193 -1.07 12.89 -25.38
C SER A 193 -0.07 14.03 -25.61
N ASP A 194 1.01 14.11 -24.82
CA ASP A 194 2.05 15.12 -24.90
C ASP A 194 3.42 14.43 -24.97
N ASP A 195 3.88 14.13 -26.16
CA ASP A 195 5.08 13.34 -26.39
C ASP A 195 6.33 13.98 -25.77
N GLY A 196 6.43 15.31 -25.72
CA GLY A 196 7.59 16.00 -25.17
C GLY A 196 7.70 15.87 -23.65
N ASN A 197 6.60 16.06 -22.93
CA ASN A 197 6.56 15.88 -21.49
C ASN A 197 6.63 14.41 -21.10
N PHE A 198 5.96 13.54 -21.86
CA PHE A 198 5.98 12.11 -21.62
C PHE A 198 7.41 11.55 -21.68
N GLU A 199 8.17 11.87 -22.74
CA GLU A 199 9.51 11.37 -22.91
C GLU A 199 10.46 11.94 -21.84
N HIS A 200 10.39 13.24 -21.56
CA HIS A 200 11.18 13.87 -20.49
C HIS A 200 10.95 13.18 -19.14
N TYR A 201 9.68 12.96 -18.75
CA TYR A 201 9.36 12.33 -17.48
C TYR A 201 9.72 10.85 -17.44
N ARG A 202 9.61 10.16 -18.57
CA ARG A 202 10.05 8.77 -18.72
C ARG A 202 11.55 8.63 -18.47
N GLU A 203 12.36 9.48 -19.11
CA GLU A 203 13.81 9.49 -18.95
C GLU A 203 14.22 9.86 -17.52
N LEU A 204 13.60 10.88 -16.95
CA LEU A 204 13.87 11.31 -15.58
C LEU A 204 13.57 10.20 -14.57
N LEU A 205 12.39 9.58 -14.64
CA LEU A 205 12.03 8.46 -13.77
C LEU A 205 12.96 7.26 -13.96
N ALA A 206 13.29 6.93 -15.20
CA ALA A 206 14.23 5.84 -15.50
C ALA A 206 15.61 6.11 -14.87
N SER A 207 16.12 7.35 -14.95
CA SER A 207 17.40 7.73 -14.36
C SER A 207 17.38 7.66 -12.82
N VAL A 208 16.28 8.08 -12.18
CA VAL A 208 16.12 7.99 -10.70
C VAL A 208 15.99 6.54 -10.26
N TYR A 209 15.19 5.72 -10.96
CA TYR A 209 14.98 4.32 -10.58
C TYR A 209 16.17 3.41 -10.88
N SER A 210 17.09 3.81 -11.77
CA SER A 210 18.34 3.08 -12.01
C SER A 210 19.18 2.95 -10.72
N ASN A 211 19.05 3.91 -9.78
CA ASN A 211 19.70 3.87 -8.49
C ASN A 211 19.29 2.67 -7.62
N PHE A 212 18.14 2.08 -7.86
CA PHE A 212 17.77 0.86 -7.13
C PHE A 212 18.74 -0.30 -7.38
N LYS A 213 19.37 -0.31 -8.55
CA LYS A 213 20.38 -1.31 -8.89
C LYS A 213 21.77 -0.90 -8.43
N SER A 214 22.17 0.36 -8.67
CA SER A 214 23.51 0.85 -8.28
C SER A 214 23.69 0.92 -6.77
N SER A 215 22.63 1.26 -6.01
CA SER A 215 22.66 1.32 -4.54
C SER A 215 22.08 0.07 -3.87
N ALA A 216 22.06 -1.09 -4.56
CA ALA A 216 21.39 -2.30 -4.07
C ALA A 216 21.90 -2.79 -2.70
N GLU A 217 23.18 -2.57 -2.36
CA GLU A 217 23.74 -2.93 -1.05
C GLU A 217 23.16 -2.11 0.10
N HIS A 218 22.74 -0.87 -0.16
CA HIS A 218 22.15 0.04 0.81
C HIS A 218 20.63 -0.09 0.93
N ILE A 219 19.98 -0.87 0.04
CA ILE A 219 18.52 -0.99 -0.02
C ILE A 219 18.02 -2.30 0.62
N LYS A 220 17.09 -2.19 1.56
CA LYS A 220 16.34 -3.28 2.19
C LYS A 220 15.20 -3.75 1.32
N LEU A 221 14.38 -2.78 0.85
CA LEU A 221 13.16 -3.00 0.09
C LEU A 221 12.88 -1.81 -0.82
N VAL A 222 12.39 -2.08 -2.01
CA VAL A 222 11.67 -1.13 -2.85
C VAL A 222 10.28 -1.69 -3.09
N PHE A 223 9.24 -0.91 -2.79
CA PHE A 223 7.88 -1.26 -3.12
C PHE A 223 7.22 -0.13 -3.92
N MET A 224 6.79 -0.44 -5.13
CA MET A 224 6.23 0.53 -6.06
C MET A 224 4.78 0.23 -6.38
N THR A 225 3.94 1.26 -6.37
CA THR A 225 2.53 1.13 -6.77
C THR A 225 2.19 2.02 -7.96
N GLY A 226 1.20 1.59 -8.74
CA GLY A 226 0.66 2.35 -9.87
C GLY A 226 -0.72 1.89 -10.29
N VAL A 227 -1.25 2.55 -11.32
CA VAL A 227 -2.52 2.17 -11.97
C VAL A 227 -2.25 1.29 -13.18
N SER A 228 -1.14 1.51 -13.86
CA SER A 228 -0.77 0.85 -15.12
C SER A 228 0.48 0.00 -14.96
N ARG A 229 0.61 -0.99 -15.85
CA ARG A 229 1.83 -1.79 -16.01
C ARG A 229 2.63 -1.25 -17.20
N PHE A 230 3.42 -0.23 -16.99
CA PHE A 230 4.30 0.31 -18.03
C PHE A 230 5.58 -0.54 -18.25
N SER A 231 5.47 -1.85 -18.12
CA SER A 231 6.60 -2.77 -18.37
C SER A 231 7.20 -2.65 -19.78
N LYS A 232 6.45 -2.11 -20.75
CA LYS A 232 6.91 -1.88 -22.12
C LYS A 232 7.60 -0.53 -22.33
N LEU A 233 7.59 0.37 -21.34
CA LEU A 233 8.07 1.75 -21.48
C LEU A 233 9.47 1.98 -20.92
N SER A 234 10.32 0.95 -20.85
CA SER A 234 11.74 1.04 -20.46
C SER A 234 12.08 1.80 -19.16
N VAL A 235 11.08 2.25 -18.40
CA VAL A 235 11.32 2.90 -17.09
C VAL A 235 11.98 1.94 -16.09
N PHE A 236 11.73 0.64 -16.26
CA PHE A 236 12.28 -0.42 -15.42
C PHE A 236 13.25 -1.34 -16.19
N SER A 237 13.81 -0.89 -17.33
CA SER A 237 14.72 -1.71 -18.13
C SER A 237 15.91 -2.27 -17.33
N ASP A 238 16.34 -1.51 -16.32
CA ASP A 238 17.48 -1.86 -15.47
C ASP A 238 17.09 -2.71 -14.24
N LEU A 239 15.79 -2.85 -13.93
CA LEU A 239 15.27 -3.60 -12.79
C LEU A 239 14.78 -5.00 -13.21
N ASN A 240 15.69 -5.84 -13.70
CA ASN A 240 15.36 -7.21 -14.15
C ASN A 240 14.79 -8.10 -13.02
N ASN A 241 14.95 -7.70 -11.76
CA ASN A 241 14.56 -8.48 -10.57
C ASN A 241 13.25 -7.96 -9.95
N LEU A 242 12.52 -7.08 -10.64
CA LEU A 242 11.27 -6.53 -10.12
C LEU A 242 10.19 -7.62 -10.10
N ARG A 243 9.74 -8.01 -8.90
CA ARG A 243 8.64 -8.95 -8.73
C ARG A 243 7.31 -8.23 -8.91
N ASP A 244 6.72 -8.43 -10.05
CA ASP A 244 5.36 -7.96 -10.33
C ASP A 244 4.34 -8.93 -9.71
N ILE A 245 3.59 -8.43 -8.71
CA ILE A 245 2.54 -9.19 -8.01
C ILE A 245 1.12 -8.81 -8.45
N THR A 246 1.00 -8.04 -9.52
CA THR A 246 -0.29 -7.53 -10.00
C THR A 246 -1.31 -8.64 -10.27
N PHE A 247 -0.87 -9.78 -10.81
CA PHE A 247 -1.75 -10.92 -11.10
C PHE A 247 -1.30 -12.21 -10.40
N SER A 248 -0.60 -12.07 -9.28
CA SER A 248 -0.17 -13.21 -8.47
C SER A 248 -1.33 -13.72 -7.64
N ASP A 249 -1.60 -15.03 -7.70
CA ASP A 249 -2.62 -15.68 -6.88
C ASP A 249 -2.34 -15.49 -5.37
N ASP A 250 -1.07 -15.51 -4.95
CA ASP A 250 -0.67 -15.30 -3.55
C ASP A 250 -0.95 -13.89 -3.01
N PHE A 251 -1.14 -12.90 -3.91
CA PHE A 251 -1.33 -11.48 -3.61
C PHE A 251 -2.63 -10.91 -4.23
N ALA A 252 -3.55 -11.78 -4.63
CA ALA A 252 -4.80 -11.35 -5.26
C ALA A 252 -5.58 -10.37 -4.39
N ASP A 253 -5.64 -10.63 -3.10
CA ASP A 253 -6.47 -9.94 -2.11
C ASP A 253 -5.68 -8.90 -1.30
N ILE A 254 -4.44 -8.54 -1.72
CA ILE A 254 -3.58 -7.55 -1.02
C ILE A 254 -4.23 -6.17 -0.91
N CYS A 255 -5.08 -5.82 -1.87
CA CYS A 255 -5.87 -4.59 -1.90
C CYS A 255 -7.31 -4.94 -2.24
N GLY A 256 -8.24 -4.07 -1.81
CA GLY A 256 -9.66 -4.31 -1.97
C GLY A 256 -10.26 -5.04 -0.77
N ILE A 257 -11.54 -5.38 -0.87
CA ILE A 257 -12.30 -6.06 0.17
C ILE A 257 -12.86 -7.34 -0.44
N THR A 258 -12.57 -8.49 0.14
CA THR A 258 -13.17 -9.78 -0.24
C THR A 258 -14.57 -9.92 0.37
N GLU A 259 -15.40 -10.83 -0.16
CA GLU A 259 -16.71 -11.18 0.42
C GLU A 259 -16.57 -11.57 1.91
N LYS A 260 -15.56 -12.37 2.25
CA LYS A 260 -15.30 -12.78 3.63
C LYS A 260 -15.00 -11.58 4.52
N GLU A 261 -14.13 -10.67 4.06
CA GLU A 261 -13.76 -9.46 4.81
C GLU A 261 -14.94 -8.49 4.92
N LEU A 262 -15.81 -8.41 3.90
CA LEU A 262 -17.03 -7.63 3.98
C LEU A 262 -17.92 -8.11 5.14
N HIS A 263 -18.11 -9.41 5.25
CA HIS A 263 -18.89 -9.99 6.36
C HIS A 263 -18.17 -9.91 7.70
N GLU A 264 -16.85 -9.96 7.75
CA GLU A 264 -16.08 -9.90 8.99
C GLU A 264 -16.03 -8.48 9.58
N TRP A 265 -15.77 -7.48 8.75
CA TRP A 265 -15.46 -6.12 9.20
C TRP A 265 -16.63 -5.13 9.10
N PHE A 266 -17.68 -5.43 8.32
CA PHE A 266 -18.74 -4.48 7.99
C PHE A 266 -20.14 -4.91 8.44
N GLN A 267 -20.28 -5.91 9.30
CA GLN A 267 -21.58 -6.40 9.77
C GLN A 267 -22.47 -5.28 10.35
N SER A 268 -21.90 -4.41 11.17
CA SER A 268 -22.64 -3.29 11.76
C SER A 268 -23.12 -2.28 10.72
N GLY A 269 -22.26 -1.98 9.72
CA GLY A 269 -22.62 -1.10 8.60
C GLY A 269 -23.70 -1.70 7.72
N ILE A 270 -23.63 -2.99 7.42
CA ILE A 270 -24.65 -3.74 6.68
C ILE A 270 -25.98 -3.69 7.45
N GLY A 271 -25.96 -3.93 8.77
CA GLY A 271 -27.15 -3.84 9.62
C GLY A 271 -27.77 -2.43 9.62
N THR A 272 -26.92 -1.39 9.73
CA THR A 272 -27.38 0.01 9.69
C THR A 272 -28.00 0.35 8.32
N LEU A 273 -27.40 -0.10 7.22
CA LEU A 273 -27.96 0.07 5.87
C LEU A 273 -29.29 -0.66 5.70
N ALA A 274 -29.39 -1.88 6.22
CA ALA A 274 -30.60 -2.69 6.19
C ALA A 274 -31.75 -2.01 6.92
N GLU A 275 -31.51 -1.57 8.15
CA GLU A 275 -32.48 -0.85 8.97
C GLU A 275 -32.94 0.46 8.30
N TYR A 276 -31.97 1.29 7.85
CA TYR A 276 -32.26 2.58 7.22
C TYR A 276 -33.10 2.45 5.94
N ASN A 277 -32.89 1.38 5.17
CA ASN A 277 -33.57 1.16 3.90
C ASN A 277 -34.79 0.20 3.99
N GLY A 278 -35.10 -0.32 5.18
CA GLY A 278 -36.19 -1.29 5.37
C GLY A 278 -35.94 -2.63 4.67
N MET A 279 -34.69 -3.06 4.58
CA MET A 279 -34.23 -4.27 3.88
C MET A 279 -33.63 -5.29 4.85
N SER A 280 -33.51 -6.53 4.41
CA SER A 280 -32.70 -7.52 5.12
C SER A 280 -31.18 -7.33 4.84
N ASN A 281 -30.33 -7.83 5.74
CA ASN A 281 -28.88 -7.84 5.53
C ASN A 281 -28.49 -8.56 4.23
N SER A 282 -29.20 -9.61 3.86
CA SER A 282 -28.96 -10.37 2.61
C SER A 282 -29.23 -9.54 1.38
N GLU A 283 -30.31 -8.76 1.37
CA GLU A 283 -30.61 -7.84 0.26
C GLU A 283 -29.56 -6.76 0.13
N VAL A 284 -29.10 -6.16 1.25
CA VAL A 284 -28.01 -5.18 1.25
C VAL A 284 -26.73 -5.80 0.70
N CYS A 285 -26.35 -6.99 1.13
CA CYS A 285 -25.15 -7.70 0.59
C CYS A 285 -25.29 -7.96 -0.91
N GLY A 286 -26.46 -8.39 -1.38
CA GLY A 286 -26.72 -8.58 -2.81
C GLY A 286 -26.52 -7.30 -3.61
N ILE A 287 -27.02 -6.18 -3.11
CA ILE A 287 -26.88 -4.86 -3.75
C ILE A 287 -25.42 -4.39 -3.75
N LEU A 288 -24.70 -4.55 -2.64
CA LEU A 288 -23.27 -4.22 -2.59
C LEU A 288 -22.47 -5.06 -3.59
N LYS A 289 -22.82 -6.34 -3.73
CA LYS A 289 -22.20 -7.26 -4.69
C LYS A 289 -22.43 -6.81 -6.11
N ASP A 290 -23.68 -6.60 -6.50
CA ASP A 290 -24.06 -6.22 -7.87
C ASP A 290 -23.45 -4.88 -8.31
N ASN A 291 -23.17 -3.97 -7.36
CA ASN A 291 -22.70 -2.62 -7.70
C ASN A 291 -21.19 -2.44 -7.52
N TYR A 292 -20.54 -3.11 -6.58
CA TYR A 292 -19.17 -2.80 -6.17
C TYR A 292 -18.19 -3.96 -6.24
N ASP A 293 -18.67 -5.18 -6.47
CA ASP A 293 -17.88 -6.38 -6.70
C ASP A 293 -17.53 -6.56 -8.19
N GLY A 294 -16.82 -7.65 -8.51
CA GLY A 294 -16.53 -8.08 -9.90
C GLY A 294 -15.12 -7.75 -10.37
N TYR A 295 -14.24 -7.25 -9.51
CA TYR A 295 -12.82 -7.17 -9.82
C TYR A 295 -12.13 -8.48 -9.46
N ARG A 296 -11.40 -9.07 -10.42
CA ARG A 296 -10.60 -10.27 -10.18
C ARG A 296 -9.18 -10.04 -10.66
N PHE A 297 -8.22 -10.17 -9.75
CA PHE A 297 -6.81 -9.88 -10.02
C PHE A 297 -5.92 -11.12 -10.17
N ALA A 298 -6.49 -12.32 -10.04
CA ALA A 298 -5.78 -13.57 -10.24
C ALA A 298 -6.72 -14.65 -10.77
N ARG A 299 -6.17 -15.72 -11.33
CA ARG A 299 -6.99 -16.80 -11.90
C ARG A 299 -7.82 -17.53 -10.86
N GLN A 300 -7.22 -17.77 -9.68
CA GLN A 300 -7.85 -18.45 -8.54
C GLN A 300 -8.24 -17.45 -7.42
N GLY A 301 -8.07 -16.15 -7.65
CA GLY A 301 -8.41 -15.12 -6.68
C GLY A 301 -9.91 -14.93 -6.50
N SER A 302 -10.28 -14.46 -5.31
CA SER A 302 -11.65 -14.04 -4.98
C SER A 302 -12.09 -12.88 -5.86
N GLU A 303 -13.40 -12.69 -5.97
CA GLU A 303 -13.97 -11.43 -6.43
C GLU A 303 -13.76 -10.38 -5.34
N ILE A 304 -13.46 -9.16 -5.76
CA ILE A 304 -12.98 -8.09 -4.89
C ILE A 304 -13.87 -6.86 -5.05
N TYR A 305 -14.39 -6.37 -3.93
CA TYR A 305 -15.12 -5.11 -3.86
C TYR A 305 -14.17 -3.92 -3.92
N ASN A 306 -14.63 -2.84 -4.55
CA ASN A 306 -13.95 -1.56 -4.48
C ASN A 306 -14.08 -0.95 -3.06
N PRO A 307 -13.00 -0.76 -2.30
CA PRO A 307 -13.07 -0.30 -0.91
C PRO A 307 -13.72 1.07 -0.76
N TRP A 308 -13.41 2.00 -1.64
CA TRP A 308 -13.94 3.35 -1.57
C TRP A 308 -15.47 3.35 -1.74
N SER A 309 -15.98 2.52 -2.65
CA SER A 309 -17.42 2.40 -2.89
C SER A 309 -18.14 1.78 -1.70
N VAL A 310 -17.58 0.72 -1.11
CA VAL A 310 -18.14 0.08 0.10
C VAL A 310 -18.14 1.06 1.27
N LEU A 311 -17.00 1.70 1.54
CA LEU A 311 -16.88 2.66 2.64
C LEU A 311 -17.81 3.86 2.47
N SER A 312 -17.96 4.39 1.23
CA SER A 312 -18.90 5.48 0.95
C SER A 312 -20.36 5.05 1.20
N ALA A 313 -20.74 3.85 0.76
CA ALA A 313 -22.07 3.32 1.01
C ALA A 313 -22.37 3.23 2.51
N MET A 314 -21.40 2.75 3.30
CA MET A 314 -21.54 2.64 4.76
C MET A 314 -21.63 4.01 5.45
N ALA A 315 -20.75 4.96 5.06
CA ALA A 315 -20.67 6.29 5.68
C ALA A 315 -21.88 7.16 5.35
N GLU A 316 -22.35 7.13 4.10
CA GLU A 316 -23.43 8.01 3.62
C GLU A 316 -24.82 7.38 3.76
N LYS A 317 -24.93 6.14 4.25
CA LYS A 317 -26.17 5.37 4.33
C LYS A 317 -26.96 5.36 3.00
N LEU A 318 -26.23 5.27 1.89
CA LEU A 318 -26.80 5.40 0.55
C LEU A 318 -27.85 4.33 0.27
N SER A 319 -29.04 4.79 -0.15
CA SER A 319 -30.10 3.89 -0.64
C SER A 319 -29.82 3.43 -2.07
N PRO A 320 -30.01 2.14 -2.38
CA PRO A 320 -29.91 1.61 -3.73
C PRO A 320 -30.88 2.28 -4.72
N THR A 321 -32.00 2.82 -4.20
CA THR A 321 -33.09 3.41 -5.00
C THR A 321 -32.85 4.86 -5.41
N THR A 322 -31.93 5.59 -4.76
CA THR A 322 -31.73 7.01 -5.01
C THR A 322 -30.81 7.34 -6.19
N GLY A 323 -30.35 6.35 -6.97
CA GLY A 323 -29.47 6.57 -8.12
C GLY A 323 -28.03 6.92 -7.77
N ALA A 324 -27.71 7.20 -6.51
CA ALA A 324 -26.36 7.52 -6.03
C ALA A 324 -25.38 6.36 -6.26
N PHE A 325 -25.85 5.12 -6.24
CA PHE A 325 -25.09 3.93 -6.61
C PHE A 325 -24.61 3.92 -8.08
N ARG A 326 -25.26 4.67 -8.99
CA ARG A 326 -24.87 4.73 -10.41
C ARG A 326 -23.71 5.68 -10.69
N VAL A 327 -23.47 6.66 -9.84
CA VAL A 327 -22.46 7.70 -10.10
C VAL A 327 -21.01 7.19 -9.91
N ILE A 328 -20.85 6.14 -9.12
CA ILE A 328 -19.51 5.62 -8.73
C ILE A 328 -18.89 4.70 -9.82
N ARG A 329 -19.68 4.20 -10.78
CA ARG A 329 -19.17 3.40 -11.92
C ARG A 329 -18.47 4.20 -13.03
N ARG A 330 -18.48 5.54 -12.98
CA ARG A 330 -18.06 6.42 -14.11
C ARG A 330 -16.83 7.30 -13.83
N SER A 331 -15.96 6.93 -12.94
CA SER A 331 -14.71 7.72 -12.78
C SER A 331 -13.46 6.86 -12.72
#